data_21b8fe8abcd056b4839db000ba2faa46
#
_entry.id   21b8fe8abcd056b4839db000ba2faa46
#
_cell.length_a   1.000
_cell.length_b   1.000
_cell.length_c   1.000
_cell.angle_alpha   90.00
_cell.angle_beta   90.00
_cell.angle_gamma   90.00
#
_symmetry.space_group_name_H-M   'P 1'
#
loop_
_entity.id
_entity.type
_entity.pdbx_description
1 polymer ?
#
loop_
_entity_poly.entity_id
_entity_poly.type
_entity_poly.pdbx_seq_one_letter_code
_entity_poly.pdbx_strand_id
1 'polypeptide(L)'
;MTALHDTSGAAVVIGGGLAGLMTALALAPQPVLLLSSASLGLETSSILAQGGIAASIGPDDDVSLHLADTLAAGDGLCDEAVAAAILGAAPAAIERLSHLGVAFDRDAAGNLALGLEAAHSRRRIVHA
;
A
#
# COMPACT_ATOMS: atom_id res chain seq x y z
N MET A 1 11.59 -32.23 -12.51
CA MET A 1 12.77 -31.37 -12.23
C MET A 1 12.51 -30.06 -12.93
N THR A 2 12.18 -29.03 -12.19
CA THR A 2 12.00 -27.67 -12.74
C THR A 2 13.39 -27.12 -13.04
N ALA A 3 13.65 -26.76 -14.30
CA ALA A 3 14.90 -26.14 -14.68
C ALA A 3 15.12 -24.88 -13.84
N LEU A 4 16.23 -24.79 -13.15
CA LEU A 4 16.69 -23.55 -12.55
C LEU A 4 16.99 -22.59 -13.70
N HIS A 5 16.14 -21.60 -13.88
CA HIS A 5 16.42 -20.50 -14.79
C HIS A 5 17.70 -19.78 -14.30
N ASP A 6 18.54 -19.39 -15.24
CA ASP A 6 19.68 -18.53 -14.93
C ASP A 6 19.16 -17.24 -14.31
N THR A 7 19.43 -17.04 -13.02
CA THR A 7 19.06 -15.86 -12.25
C THR A 7 20.20 -14.87 -12.10
N SER A 8 21.29 -15.06 -12.87
CA SER A 8 22.41 -14.12 -12.87
C SER A 8 21.93 -12.73 -13.28
N GLY A 9 22.18 -11.75 -12.43
CA GLY A 9 21.74 -10.37 -12.63
C GLY A 9 20.29 -10.07 -12.22
N ALA A 10 19.53 -11.05 -11.71
CA ALA A 10 18.20 -10.80 -11.17
C ALA A 10 18.28 -10.03 -9.83
N ALA A 11 17.38 -9.09 -9.63
CA ALA A 11 17.19 -8.48 -8.33
C ALA A 11 16.61 -9.51 -7.35
N VAL A 12 17.12 -9.54 -6.12
CA VAL A 12 16.61 -10.42 -5.07
C VAL A 12 15.70 -9.63 -4.15
N VAL A 13 14.44 -10.05 -4.05
CA VAL A 13 13.43 -9.49 -3.14
C VAL A 13 13.15 -10.53 -2.06
N ILE A 14 13.31 -10.16 -0.80
CA ILE A 14 13.09 -11.05 0.34
C ILE A 14 11.79 -10.63 1.04
N GLY A 15 10.82 -11.52 1.05
CA GLY A 15 9.50 -11.33 1.66
C GLY A 15 8.37 -11.40 0.66
N GLY A 16 7.41 -12.32 0.87
CA GLY A 16 6.23 -12.54 0.02
C GLY A 16 5.00 -11.72 0.44
N GLY A 17 5.14 -10.72 1.30
CA GLY A 17 4.07 -9.79 1.68
C GLY A 17 3.85 -8.70 0.63
N LEU A 18 2.91 -7.77 0.92
CA LEU A 18 2.51 -6.71 0.00
C LEU A 18 3.71 -5.89 -0.52
N ALA A 19 4.60 -5.47 0.36
CA ALA A 19 5.76 -4.67 -0.02
C ALA A 19 6.69 -5.41 -1.00
N GLY A 20 6.99 -6.69 -0.74
CA GLY A 20 7.83 -7.49 -1.62
C GLY A 20 7.18 -7.75 -2.98
N LEU A 21 5.89 -8.06 -2.99
CA LEU A 21 5.14 -8.27 -4.24
C LEU A 21 5.08 -6.99 -5.07
N MET A 22 4.79 -5.83 -4.46
CA MET A 22 4.76 -4.54 -5.16
C MET A 22 6.14 -4.14 -5.68
N THR A 23 7.22 -4.45 -4.92
CA THR A 23 8.60 -4.23 -5.37
C THR A 23 8.91 -5.09 -6.60
N ALA A 24 8.56 -6.37 -6.56
CA ALA A 24 8.77 -7.27 -7.69
C ALA A 24 8.01 -6.81 -8.94
N LEU A 25 6.76 -6.38 -8.79
CA LEU A 25 5.96 -5.82 -9.89
C LEU A 25 6.54 -4.50 -10.44
N ALA A 26 7.09 -3.65 -9.57
CA ALA A 26 7.68 -2.39 -9.97
C ALA A 26 9.00 -2.57 -10.76
N LEU A 27 9.70 -3.66 -10.54
CA LEU A 27 10.94 -4.00 -11.26
C LEU A 27 10.68 -4.61 -12.64
N ALA A 28 9.46 -5.02 -12.95
CA ALA A 28 9.14 -5.58 -14.27
C ALA A 28 9.50 -4.57 -15.40
N PRO A 29 10.06 -5.03 -16.53
CA PRO A 29 10.25 -6.42 -16.97
C PRO A 29 11.59 -7.06 -16.52
N GLN A 30 12.33 -6.45 -15.61
CA GLN A 30 13.58 -7.02 -15.11
C GLN A 30 13.31 -8.35 -14.36
N PRO A 31 14.16 -9.37 -14.52
CA PRO A 31 14.02 -10.60 -13.79
C PRO A 31 14.21 -10.37 -12.29
N VAL A 32 13.31 -10.94 -11.50
CA VAL A 32 13.32 -10.83 -10.03
C VAL A 32 13.28 -12.22 -9.42
N LEU A 33 14.12 -12.45 -8.44
CA LEU A 33 14.05 -13.62 -7.58
C LEU A 33 13.36 -13.23 -6.27
N LEU A 34 12.11 -13.66 -6.12
CA LEU A 34 11.35 -13.44 -4.90
C LEU A 34 11.52 -14.63 -3.95
N LEU A 35 12.08 -14.38 -2.78
CA LEU A 35 12.23 -15.36 -1.70
C LEU A 35 11.14 -15.17 -0.66
N SER A 36 10.39 -16.22 -0.39
CA SER A 36 9.33 -16.22 0.63
C SER A 36 9.49 -17.43 1.55
N SER A 37 9.21 -17.27 2.82
CA SER A 37 9.20 -18.36 3.81
C SER A 37 8.02 -19.32 3.65
N ALA A 38 6.98 -18.89 2.94
CA ALA A 38 5.77 -19.66 2.66
C ALA A 38 5.29 -19.44 1.22
N SER A 39 4.27 -20.16 0.81
CA SER A 39 3.61 -19.95 -0.48
C SER A 39 3.10 -18.51 -0.59
N LEU A 40 3.21 -17.91 -1.78
CA LEU A 40 2.76 -16.54 -2.03
C LEU A 40 1.27 -16.39 -1.67
N GLY A 41 0.95 -15.30 -0.96
CA GLY A 41 -0.41 -15.04 -0.49
C GLY A 41 -0.83 -15.84 0.74
N LEU A 42 0.07 -16.65 1.34
CA LEU A 42 -0.17 -17.37 2.59
C LEU A 42 0.87 -16.98 3.63
N GLU A 43 0.49 -17.05 4.92
CA GLU A 43 1.38 -16.87 6.08
C GLU A 43 2.18 -15.57 6.08
N THR A 44 1.63 -14.50 5.50
CA THR A 44 2.21 -13.17 5.58
C THR A 44 1.36 -12.27 6.49
N SER A 45 1.98 -11.28 7.14
CA SER A 45 1.23 -10.29 7.92
C SER A 45 0.19 -9.55 7.09
N SER A 46 0.42 -9.40 5.79
CA SER A 46 -0.50 -8.73 4.87
C SER A 46 -1.84 -9.47 4.70
N ILE A 47 -1.87 -10.80 4.85
CA ILE A 47 -3.14 -11.56 4.75
C ILE A 47 -3.99 -11.41 6.02
N LEU A 48 -3.38 -11.03 7.12
CA LEU A 48 -4.06 -10.80 8.40
C LEU A 48 -4.55 -9.35 8.53
N ALA A 49 -4.15 -8.48 7.62
CA ALA A 49 -4.59 -7.09 7.61
C ALA A 49 -6.10 -7.04 7.37
N GLN A 50 -6.80 -6.42 8.32
CA GLN A 50 -8.24 -6.15 8.25
C GLN A 50 -8.39 -4.63 8.37
N GLY A 51 -8.95 -4.01 7.39
CA GLY A 51 -9.12 -2.58 7.37
C GLY A 51 -8.88 -1.99 6.00
N GLY A 52 -8.75 -0.69 5.97
CA GLY A 52 -8.55 0.03 4.73
C GLY A 52 -7.15 0.61 4.59
N ILE A 53 -6.97 1.29 3.50
CA ILE A 53 -5.77 2.09 3.22
C ILE A 53 -6.13 3.56 3.33
N ALA A 54 -5.41 4.31 4.16
CA ALA A 54 -5.61 5.75 4.30
C ALA A 54 -4.95 6.52 3.14
N ALA A 55 -5.72 7.34 2.44
CA ALA A 55 -5.22 8.24 1.41
C ALA A 55 -6.06 9.52 1.35
N SER A 56 -5.42 10.69 1.30
CA SER A 56 -6.09 11.99 1.23
C SER A 56 -6.60 12.25 -0.19
N ILE A 57 -7.72 11.63 -0.55
CA ILE A 57 -8.36 11.70 -1.88
C ILE A 57 -9.79 12.28 -1.82
N GLY A 58 -10.29 12.56 -0.62
CA GLY A 58 -11.59 13.19 -0.42
C GLY A 58 -11.60 14.67 -0.83
N PRO A 59 -12.75 15.24 -1.18
CA PRO A 59 -12.85 16.63 -1.64
C PRO A 59 -12.55 17.67 -0.54
N ASP A 60 -12.62 17.27 0.73
CA ASP A 60 -12.38 18.09 1.92
C ASP A 60 -11.09 17.68 2.65
N ASP A 61 -10.21 16.91 2.00
CA ASP A 61 -9.00 16.38 2.59
C ASP A 61 -7.77 16.73 1.73
N ASP A 62 -6.61 16.78 2.37
CA ASP A 62 -5.32 16.98 1.73
C ASP A 62 -4.19 16.31 2.52
N VAL A 63 -2.99 16.27 1.92
CA VAL A 63 -1.80 15.65 2.51
C VAL A 63 -1.39 16.32 3.82
N SER A 64 -1.59 17.62 3.98
CA SER A 64 -1.20 18.33 5.20
C SER A 64 -2.10 17.98 6.38
N LEU A 65 -3.40 17.83 6.14
CA LEU A 65 -4.35 17.34 7.15
C LEU A 65 -4.06 15.89 7.56
N HIS A 66 -3.73 15.04 6.58
CA HIS A 66 -3.35 13.66 6.86
C HIS A 66 -2.04 13.57 7.64
N LEU A 67 -1.06 14.40 7.28
CA LEU A 67 0.21 14.49 8.00
C LEU A 67 0.02 14.93 9.46
N ALA A 68 -0.80 15.96 9.68
CA ALA A 68 -1.10 16.44 11.04
C ALA A 68 -1.71 15.34 11.90
N ASP A 69 -2.69 14.60 11.38
CA ASP A 69 -3.31 13.46 12.08
C ASP A 69 -2.27 12.36 12.38
N THR A 70 -1.40 12.06 11.40
CA THR A 70 -0.35 11.03 11.54
C THR A 70 0.68 11.40 12.61
N LEU A 71 1.14 12.65 12.62
CA LEU A 71 2.10 13.13 13.62
C LEU A 71 1.48 13.15 15.03
N ALA A 72 0.21 13.57 15.14
CA ALA A 72 -0.51 13.57 16.39
C ALA A 72 -0.69 12.16 16.97
N ALA A 73 -1.08 11.19 16.12
CA ALA A 73 -1.23 9.80 16.53
C ALA A 73 0.11 9.12 16.86
N GLY A 74 1.18 9.53 16.18
CA GLY A 74 2.53 8.99 16.38
C GLY A 74 3.24 9.45 17.62
N ASP A 75 2.71 10.46 18.33
CA ASP A 75 3.21 10.96 19.63
C ASP A 75 4.74 11.17 19.67
N GLY A 76 5.29 11.78 18.62
CA GLY A 76 6.73 12.06 18.49
C GLY A 76 7.59 10.92 17.94
N LEU A 77 7.01 9.78 17.58
CA LEU A 77 7.74 8.65 16.99
C LEU A 77 7.86 8.74 15.46
N CYS A 78 7.11 9.65 14.82
CA CYS A 78 7.14 9.80 13.35
C CYS A 78 8.25 10.75 12.91
N ASP A 79 9.00 10.35 11.89
CA ASP A 79 9.79 11.29 11.09
C ASP A 79 8.86 12.04 10.13
N GLU A 80 8.74 13.36 10.33
CA GLU A 80 7.80 14.20 9.57
C GLU A 80 8.09 14.19 8.06
N ALA A 81 9.36 14.24 7.67
CA ALA A 81 9.75 14.28 6.25
C ALA A 81 9.42 12.95 5.56
N VAL A 82 9.68 11.83 6.23
CA VAL A 82 9.33 10.50 5.73
C VAL A 82 7.83 10.33 5.67
N ALA A 83 7.09 10.71 6.71
CA ALA A 83 5.64 10.65 6.73
C ALA A 83 5.03 11.48 5.59
N ALA A 84 5.47 12.73 5.40
CA ALA A 84 4.98 13.58 4.31
C ALA A 84 5.22 12.97 2.93
N ALA A 85 6.39 12.38 2.69
CA ALA A 85 6.70 11.73 1.42
C ALA A 85 5.79 10.51 1.15
N ILE A 86 5.55 9.67 2.16
CA ILE A 86 4.68 8.48 2.05
C ILE A 86 3.23 8.91 1.82
N LEU A 87 2.72 9.85 2.62
CA LEU A 87 1.34 10.32 2.51
C LEU A 87 1.08 11.05 1.19
N GLY A 88 2.06 11.82 0.71
CA GLY A 88 1.99 12.46 -0.61
C GLY A 88 1.91 11.47 -1.77
N ALA A 89 2.47 10.28 -1.62
CA ALA A 89 2.40 9.22 -2.63
C ALA A 89 1.12 8.37 -2.55
N ALA A 90 0.35 8.45 -1.46
CA ALA A 90 -0.79 7.57 -1.20
C ALA A 90 -1.91 7.66 -2.27
N PRO A 91 -2.33 8.85 -2.77
CA PRO A 91 -3.34 8.93 -3.83
C PRO A 91 -2.96 8.15 -5.09
N ALA A 92 -1.73 8.34 -5.58
CA ALA A 92 -1.22 7.63 -6.75
C ALA A 92 -1.09 6.11 -6.51
N ALA A 93 -0.80 5.70 -5.27
CA ALA A 93 -0.76 4.29 -4.89
C ALA A 93 -2.14 3.64 -4.98
N ILE A 94 -3.19 4.30 -4.51
CA ILE A 94 -4.59 3.81 -4.63
C ILE A 94 -4.99 3.67 -6.10
N GLU A 95 -4.68 4.67 -6.93
CA GLU A 95 -4.94 4.60 -8.37
C GLU A 95 -4.21 3.41 -9.02
N ARG A 96 -2.93 3.23 -8.70
CA ARG A 96 -2.14 2.09 -9.20
C ARG A 96 -2.73 0.74 -8.77
N LEU A 97 -3.16 0.60 -7.51
CA LEU A 97 -3.79 -0.62 -7.02
C LEU A 97 -5.11 -0.90 -7.77
N SER A 98 -5.92 0.13 -8.04
CA SER A 98 -7.12 -0.01 -8.87
C SER A 98 -6.78 -0.52 -10.28
N HIS A 99 -5.74 -0.01 -10.92
CA HIS A 99 -5.29 -0.47 -12.22
C HIS A 99 -4.74 -1.91 -12.20
N LEU A 100 -4.23 -2.36 -11.07
CA LEU A 100 -3.81 -3.76 -10.86
C LEU A 100 -4.99 -4.70 -10.57
N GLY A 101 -6.22 -4.17 -10.51
CA GLY A 101 -7.44 -4.96 -10.36
C GLY A 101 -7.97 -5.05 -8.93
N VAL A 102 -7.46 -4.27 -7.99
CA VAL A 102 -8.07 -4.18 -6.65
C VAL A 102 -9.42 -3.51 -6.77
N ALA A 103 -10.47 -4.22 -6.32
CA ALA A 103 -11.85 -3.76 -6.36
C ALA A 103 -12.20 -3.01 -5.07
N PHE A 104 -11.83 -1.74 -5.00
CA PHE A 104 -12.21 -0.90 -3.88
C PHE A 104 -13.70 -0.62 -3.84
N ASP A 105 -14.25 -0.50 -2.63
CA ASP A 105 -15.65 -0.14 -2.38
C ASP A 105 -15.99 1.22 -2.99
N ARG A 106 -17.21 1.30 -3.55
CA ARG A 106 -17.70 2.52 -4.19
C ARG A 106 -19.05 2.97 -3.63
N ASP A 107 -19.27 4.26 -3.63
CA ASP A 107 -20.55 4.87 -3.30
C ASP A 107 -21.59 4.68 -4.44
N ALA A 108 -22.81 5.11 -4.20
CA ALA A 108 -23.89 5.02 -5.19
C ALA A 108 -23.64 5.84 -6.47
N ALA A 109 -22.74 6.81 -6.43
CA ALA A 109 -22.33 7.62 -7.58
C ALA A 109 -21.14 7.02 -8.35
N GLY A 110 -20.54 5.92 -7.83
CA GLY A 110 -19.40 5.24 -8.43
C GLY A 110 -18.04 5.78 -7.98
N ASN A 111 -17.99 6.75 -7.07
CA ASN A 111 -16.74 7.21 -6.47
C ASN A 111 -16.24 6.22 -5.41
N LEU A 112 -14.96 6.30 -5.05
CA LEU A 112 -14.43 5.52 -3.93
C LEU A 112 -15.20 5.87 -2.64
N ALA A 113 -15.68 4.85 -1.94
CA ALA A 113 -16.32 5.00 -0.65
C ALA A 113 -15.24 5.24 0.42
N LEU A 114 -15.31 6.38 1.10
CA LEU A 114 -14.32 6.77 2.10
C LEU A 114 -14.86 6.59 3.51
N GLY A 115 -14.20 5.75 4.29
CA GLY A 115 -14.43 5.56 5.71
C GLY A 115 -13.75 6.62 6.58
N LEU A 116 -14.28 6.80 7.79
CA LEU A 116 -13.65 7.55 8.87
C LEU A 116 -13.31 6.57 9.99
N GLU A 117 -12.04 6.48 10.31
CA GLU A 117 -11.56 5.65 11.42
C GLU A 117 -10.85 6.49 12.48
N ALA A 118 -10.54 5.87 13.62
CA ALA A 118 -9.86 6.52 14.72
C ALA A 118 -8.53 7.15 14.27
N ALA A 119 -8.16 8.24 14.93
CA ALA A 119 -6.99 9.07 14.63
C ALA A 119 -7.04 9.85 13.31
N HIS A 120 -8.13 9.79 12.54
CA HIS A 120 -8.31 10.58 11.33
C HIS A 120 -9.36 11.67 11.52
N SER A 121 -9.03 12.89 11.12
CA SER A 121 -9.95 14.05 11.13
C SER A 121 -10.85 14.13 9.89
N ARG A 122 -10.55 13.35 8.85
CA ARG A 122 -11.27 13.31 7.57
C ARG A 122 -11.54 11.88 7.13
N ARG A 123 -12.58 11.74 6.29
CA ARG A 123 -12.87 10.45 5.62
C ARG A 123 -11.83 10.21 4.54
N ARG A 124 -10.97 9.22 4.74
CA ARG A 124 -9.87 8.90 3.82
C ARG A 124 -9.53 7.43 3.73
N ILE A 125 -10.28 6.57 4.38
CA ILE A 125 -10.00 5.14 4.39
C ILE A 125 -10.74 4.48 3.23
N VAL A 126 -10.00 3.88 2.31
CA VAL A 126 -10.55 3.05 1.24
C VAL A 126 -10.50 1.58 1.65
N HIS A 127 -11.56 0.85 1.39
CA HIS A 127 -11.70 -0.58 1.66
C HIS A 127 -11.83 -1.36 0.34
N ALA A 128 -11.52 -2.67 0.38
CA ALA A 128 -11.65 -3.59 -0.75
C ALA A 128 -12.17 -4.97 -0.28
#